data_de87260da9b0435a2a91eabd72e1416f
#
_entry.id   de87260da9b0435a2a91eabd72e1416f
#
_cell.length_a   1.000
_cell.length_b   1.000
_cell.length_c   1.000
_cell.angle_alpha   90.00
_cell.angle_beta   90.00
_cell.angle_gamma   90.00
#
_symmetry.space_group_name_H-M   'P 1'
#
loop_
_entity.id
_entity.type
_entity.pdbx_description
1 polymer ?
#
loop_
_entity_poly.entity_id
_entity_poly.type
_entity_poly.pdbx_seq_one_letter_code
_entity_poly.pdbx_strand_id
1 'polypeptide(L)'
;MTRVIWKSFALAVLVLSLAGTVAAEPYTPRDDAELIERLPQRVGSAADRAAARQLRAALRQSPGHLSLAVEVSQAAINRFRSTGDPRELGQAQAALAPWWNAPKPPPTARLLRAVIRQSQHEFNGALADLDPLLIDPTTPLALRAQVELTRAAVLQVQGRWREAGEGCQRLAGPRYAALGAGVQLYGLVCTAELASLQGRTEQAKLLLDQLASTPTAPQAWISLVRAEGAERRGDPAAGALFRQARAAEGDIYSRAAEADWLVGAKRWTDAADVLLDYDRQAEKDTAALPDPLLLRLAIAWLGAKDSRAPAAVADLQARFDAATLRGDTSHGRERARFHLDVKPDPQTALADAVSNWRVQKEPADAILLVRAARAAGQPDAAAPVWAFVKETGLKDVRLGAAP
;
A
#
# COMPACT_ATOMS: atom_id res chain seq x y z
N MET A 1 -7.24 53.10 -58.07
CA MET A 1 -8.75 53.02 -58.13
C MET A 1 -9.26 51.89 -57.25
N THR A 2 -9.92 52.31 -56.17
CA THR A 2 -11.09 51.79 -55.50
C THR A 2 -11.05 50.31 -54.97
N ARG A 3 -10.81 50.21 -53.66
CA ARG A 3 -11.76 49.88 -52.53
C ARG A 3 -12.67 48.68 -52.81
N VAL A 4 -12.57 47.64 -51.92
CA VAL A 4 -13.67 47.34 -50.96
C VAL A 4 -13.12 46.46 -49.83
N ILE A 5 -13.34 46.93 -48.59
CA ILE A 5 -13.08 46.30 -47.29
C ILE A 5 -14.27 45.37 -46.98
N TRP A 6 -14.06 44.15 -46.57
CA TRP A 6 -15.05 43.37 -45.82
C TRP A 6 -14.46 42.85 -44.50
N LYS A 7 -15.02 43.40 -43.43
CA LYS A 7 -14.81 43.00 -42.05
C LYS A 7 -15.67 41.74 -41.81
N SER A 8 -15.01 40.68 -41.39
CA SER A 8 -15.75 39.53 -40.79
C SER A 8 -15.38 39.46 -39.30
N PHE A 9 -16.33 39.78 -38.46
CA PHE A 9 -16.32 39.60 -37.04
C PHE A 9 -16.36 38.10 -36.74
N ALA A 10 -15.27 37.54 -36.24
CA ALA A 10 -15.26 36.22 -35.62
C ALA A 10 -15.62 36.39 -34.14
N LEU A 11 -16.81 35.94 -33.79
CA LEU A 11 -17.30 35.84 -32.40
C LEU A 11 -16.62 34.65 -31.75
N ALA A 12 -15.60 34.87 -30.95
CA ALA A 12 -14.96 33.87 -30.13
C ALA A 12 -15.88 33.62 -28.92
N VAL A 13 -16.61 32.52 -28.94
CA VAL A 13 -17.34 32.02 -27.79
C VAL A 13 -16.34 31.38 -26.83
N LEU A 14 -16.01 32.11 -25.77
CA LEU A 14 -15.19 31.65 -24.66
C LEU A 14 -16.05 30.70 -23.80
N VAL A 15 -15.97 29.40 -24.03
CA VAL A 15 -16.55 28.40 -23.13
C VAL A 15 -15.65 28.31 -21.92
N LEU A 16 -15.97 29.05 -20.85
CA LEU A 16 -15.40 28.81 -19.53
C LEU A 16 -15.93 27.46 -19.04
N SER A 17 -15.09 26.43 -19.13
CA SER A 17 -15.30 25.17 -18.42
C SER A 17 -15.10 25.44 -16.94
N LEU A 18 -16.18 25.73 -16.22
CA LEU A 18 -16.23 25.63 -14.77
C LEU A 18 -16.08 24.15 -14.41
N ALA A 19 -14.83 23.66 -14.28
CA ALA A 19 -14.55 22.45 -13.54
C ALA A 19 -14.77 22.78 -12.06
N GLY A 20 -16.03 22.76 -11.65
CA GLY A 20 -16.37 22.76 -10.24
C GLY A 20 -15.79 21.48 -9.63
N THR A 21 -14.86 21.63 -8.70
CA THR A 21 -14.55 20.56 -7.76
C THR A 21 -15.85 20.23 -7.05
N VAL A 22 -16.49 19.13 -7.44
CA VAL A 22 -17.58 18.55 -6.65
C VAL A 22 -16.92 18.06 -5.37
N ALA A 23 -16.86 18.93 -4.36
CA ALA A 23 -16.65 18.48 -3.00
C ALA A 23 -17.83 17.57 -2.70
N ALA A 24 -17.57 16.28 -2.45
CA ALA A 24 -18.60 15.36 -2.01
C ALA A 24 -19.24 15.96 -0.76
N GLU A 25 -20.54 16.24 -0.82
CA GLU A 25 -21.27 16.67 0.37
C GLU A 25 -21.20 15.56 1.42
N PRO A 26 -21.03 15.90 2.73
CA PRO A 26 -21.03 14.91 3.78
C PRO A 26 -22.32 14.09 3.74
N TYR A 27 -22.18 12.77 3.70
CA TYR A 27 -23.35 11.89 3.76
C TYR A 27 -24.05 12.06 5.11
N THR A 28 -25.37 12.28 5.04
CA THR A 28 -26.24 12.34 6.21
C THR A 28 -27.15 11.13 6.21
N PRO A 29 -27.13 10.26 7.25
CA PRO A 29 -28.04 9.13 7.37
C PRO A 29 -29.51 9.56 7.28
N ARG A 30 -30.35 8.72 6.72
CA ARG A 30 -31.79 8.99 6.58
C ARG A 30 -32.54 8.83 7.90
N ASP A 31 -32.04 7.93 8.75
CA ASP A 31 -32.52 7.73 10.11
C ASP A 31 -31.40 7.18 11.01
N ASP A 32 -31.61 7.19 12.32
CA ASP A 32 -30.63 6.77 13.34
C ASP A 32 -30.36 5.24 13.31
N ALA A 33 -31.21 4.44 12.66
CA ALA A 33 -31.05 2.98 12.56
C ALA A 33 -30.31 2.57 11.27
N GLU A 34 -30.01 3.52 10.38
CA GLU A 34 -29.29 3.24 9.14
C GLU A 34 -27.86 2.74 9.45
N LEU A 35 -27.60 1.47 9.12
CA LEU A 35 -26.27 0.87 9.27
C LEU A 35 -25.43 1.20 8.04
N ILE A 36 -24.51 2.15 8.18
CA ILE A 36 -23.62 2.59 7.09
C ILE A 36 -22.45 1.64 6.94
N GLU A 37 -21.83 1.19 8.05
CA GLU A 37 -20.67 0.32 8.02
C GLU A 37 -20.57 -0.53 9.28
N ARG A 38 -20.15 -1.79 9.13
CA ARG A 38 -19.71 -2.63 10.24
C ARG A 38 -18.20 -2.55 10.37
N LEU A 39 -17.72 -1.93 11.44
CA LEU A 39 -16.29 -1.84 11.67
C LEU A 39 -15.73 -3.18 12.17
N PRO A 40 -14.53 -3.58 11.73
CA PRO A 40 -13.85 -4.75 12.26
C PRO A 40 -13.75 -4.67 13.78
N GLN A 41 -13.90 -5.83 14.43
CA GLN A 41 -13.65 -5.90 15.86
C GLN A 41 -12.18 -5.53 16.13
N ARG A 42 -11.93 -4.76 17.20
CA ARG A 42 -10.56 -4.34 17.52
C ARG A 42 -9.74 -5.57 17.90
N VAL A 43 -8.74 -5.87 17.08
CA VAL A 43 -7.77 -6.92 17.32
C VAL A 43 -6.83 -6.51 18.46
N GLY A 44 -6.30 -7.50 19.19
CA GLY A 44 -5.37 -7.31 20.31
C GLY A 44 -5.95 -7.66 21.66
N SER A 45 -5.08 -7.91 22.63
CA SER A 45 -5.47 -8.28 23.98
C SER A 45 -6.17 -7.14 24.72
N ALA A 46 -6.93 -7.48 25.77
CA ALA A 46 -7.52 -6.46 26.66
C ALA A 46 -6.44 -5.58 27.32
N ALA A 47 -5.26 -6.17 27.60
CA ALA A 47 -4.11 -5.45 28.16
C ALA A 47 -3.55 -4.45 27.17
N ASP A 48 -3.35 -4.81 25.89
CA ASP A 48 -2.86 -3.88 24.85
C ASP A 48 -3.81 -2.71 24.65
N ARG A 49 -5.12 -3.00 24.63
CA ARG A 49 -6.13 -1.95 24.54
C ARG A 49 -6.13 -1.02 25.75
N ALA A 50 -5.90 -1.56 26.97
CA ALA A 50 -5.80 -0.77 28.19
C ALA A 50 -4.54 0.12 28.16
N ALA A 51 -3.38 -0.41 27.83
CA ALA A 51 -2.14 0.34 27.68
C ALA A 51 -2.28 1.48 26.65
N ALA A 52 -2.86 1.20 25.49
CA ALA A 52 -3.12 2.23 24.47
C ALA A 52 -4.07 3.33 24.97
N ARG A 53 -5.09 3.00 25.79
CA ARG A 53 -5.97 4.00 26.41
C ARG A 53 -5.23 4.88 27.42
N GLN A 54 -4.35 4.28 28.24
CA GLN A 54 -3.55 5.01 29.23
C GLN A 54 -2.62 6.01 28.56
N LEU A 55 -1.87 5.59 27.52
CA LEU A 55 -0.99 6.48 26.76
C LEU A 55 -1.76 7.66 26.16
N ARG A 56 -2.90 7.41 25.53
CA ARG A 56 -3.74 8.49 24.99
C ARG A 56 -4.32 9.40 26.09
N ALA A 57 -4.65 8.85 27.25
CA ALA A 57 -5.11 9.66 28.39
C ALA A 57 -4.02 10.60 28.90
N ALA A 58 -2.78 10.10 29.02
CA ALA A 58 -1.63 10.91 29.40
C ALA A 58 -1.35 12.01 28.35
N LEU A 59 -1.42 11.70 27.06
CA LEU A 59 -1.22 12.69 26.00
C LEU A 59 -2.30 13.79 26.03
N ARG A 60 -3.57 13.46 26.32
CA ARG A 60 -4.62 14.47 26.48
C ARG A 60 -4.36 15.45 27.61
N GLN A 61 -3.66 15.03 28.67
CA GLN A 61 -3.26 15.91 29.76
C GLN A 61 -2.07 16.81 29.39
N SER A 62 -1.27 16.39 28.40
CA SER A 62 -0.07 17.11 27.96
C SER A 62 0.04 17.09 26.43
N PRO A 63 -0.84 17.75 25.66
CA PRO A 63 -0.91 17.64 24.21
C PRO A 63 0.37 18.10 23.46
N GLY A 64 1.14 18.99 24.08
CA GLY A 64 2.41 19.49 23.54
C GLY A 64 3.64 18.63 23.87
N HIS A 65 3.47 17.51 24.58
CA HIS A 65 4.60 16.66 24.99
C HIS A 65 5.05 15.76 23.83
N LEU A 66 6.07 16.21 23.10
CA LEU A 66 6.53 15.60 21.85
C LEU A 66 6.85 14.10 21.97
N SER A 67 7.64 13.68 22.97
CA SER A 67 8.05 12.28 23.11
C SER A 67 6.84 11.36 23.35
N LEU A 68 5.87 11.79 24.14
CA LEU A 68 4.64 11.03 24.36
C LEU A 68 3.77 10.96 23.09
N ALA A 69 3.67 12.07 22.35
CA ALA A 69 2.96 12.08 21.08
C ALA A 69 3.58 11.16 20.05
N VAL A 70 4.91 11.12 19.99
CA VAL A 70 5.69 10.20 19.13
C VAL A 70 5.41 8.75 19.52
N GLU A 71 5.43 8.42 20.82
CA GLU A 71 5.15 7.07 21.31
C GLU A 71 3.72 6.62 20.98
N VAL A 72 2.72 7.47 21.25
CA VAL A 72 1.29 7.20 20.93
C VAL A 72 1.11 6.98 19.42
N SER A 73 1.71 7.86 18.60
CA SER A 73 1.61 7.79 17.14
C SER A 73 2.28 6.52 16.60
N GLN A 74 3.49 6.21 17.05
CA GLN A 74 4.22 5.01 16.63
C GLN A 74 3.47 3.73 17.03
N ALA A 75 2.94 3.67 18.25
CA ALA A 75 2.14 2.53 18.70
C ALA A 75 0.88 2.34 17.85
N ALA A 76 0.22 3.43 17.45
CA ALA A 76 -0.96 3.38 16.58
C ALA A 76 -0.59 2.94 15.16
N ILE A 77 0.51 3.44 14.58
CA ILE A 77 1.03 2.98 13.27
C ILE A 77 1.35 1.48 13.30
N ASN A 78 1.98 1.00 14.36
CA ASN A 78 2.29 -0.43 14.50
C ASN A 78 1.01 -1.27 14.56
N ARG A 79 -0.02 -0.83 15.29
CA ARG A 79 -1.33 -1.51 15.31
C ARG A 79 -2.00 -1.49 13.94
N PHE A 80 -1.96 -0.36 13.21
CA PHE A 80 -2.44 -0.32 11.83
C PHE A 80 -1.76 -1.38 10.95
N ARG A 81 -0.44 -1.50 11.01
CA ARG A 81 0.31 -2.50 10.23
C ARG A 81 -0.10 -3.94 10.56
N SER A 82 -0.39 -4.21 11.83
CA SER A 82 -0.77 -5.56 12.27
C SER A 82 -2.25 -5.89 12.07
N THR A 83 -3.13 -4.88 12.04
CA THR A 83 -4.59 -5.09 12.02
C THR A 83 -5.29 -4.60 10.76
N GLY A 84 -4.65 -3.73 9.97
CA GLY A 84 -5.29 -3.04 8.84
C GLY A 84 -6.40 -2.06 9.23
N ASP A 85 -6.61 -1.78 10.53
CA ASP A 85 -7.68 -0.90 11.01
C ASP A 85 -7.35 0.58 10.72
N PRO A 86 -8.04 1.26 9.78
CA PRO A 86 -7.74 2.64 9.41
C PRO A 86 -7.95 3.63 10.55
N ARG A 87 -8.74 3.27 11.58
CA ARG A 87 -8.94 4.09 12.78
C ARG A 87 -7.62 4.33 13.53
N GLU A 88 -6.68 3.40 13.44
CA GLU A 88 -5.36 3.54 14.08
C GLU A 88 -4.51 4.62 13.40
N LEU A 89 -4.63 4.81 12.07
CA LEU A 89 -3.98 5.95 11.39
C LEU A 89 -4.59 7.28 11.84
N GLY A 90 -5.91 7.35 12.02
CA GLY A 90 -6.57 8.53 12.60
C GLY A 90 -6.09 8.84 14.03
N GLN A 91 -5.86 7.81 14.84
CA GLN A 91 -5.29 7.98 16.18
C GLN A 91 -3.83 8.44 16.15
N ALA A 92 -3.02 7.91 15.21
CA ALA A 92 -1.65 8.34 15.01
C ALA A 92 -1.58 9.82 14.60
N GLN A 93 -2.44 10.24 13.67
CA GLN A 93 -2.57 11.64 13.23
C GLN A 93 -3.02 12.55 14.38
N ALA A 94 -4.03 12.14 15.12
CA ALA A 94 -4.54 12.91 16.27
C ALA A 94 -3.47 13.11 17.37
N ALA A 95 -2.59 12.13 17.57
CA ALA A 95 -1.46 12.27 18.50
C ALA A 95 -0.47 13.36 18.06
N LEU A 96 -0.34 13.58 16.75
CA LEU A 96 0.53 14.59 16.16
C LEU A 96 -0.19 15.93 15.87
N ALA A 97 -1.42 16.11 16.33
CA ALA A 97 -2.25 17.28 16.00
C ALA A 97 -1.54 18.64 16.16
N PRO A 98 -0.77 18.91 17.25
CA PRO A 98 -0.06 20.19 17.39
C PRO A 98 0.95 20.49 16.29
N TRP A 99 1.46 19.45 15.63
CA TRP A 99 2.49 19.56 14.58
C TRP A 99 1.98 19.17 13.19
N TRP A 100 0.72 18.71 13.09
CA TRP A 100 0.20 18.17 11.82
C TRP A 100 0.24 19.19 10.67
N ASN A 101 -0.21 20.42 10.97
CA ASN A 101 -0.22 21.51 10.00
C ASN A 101 0.99 22.46 10.13
N ALA A 102 1.91 22.17 11.05
CA ALA A 102 3.09 23.01 11.21
C ALA A 102 4.00 22.90 9.95
N PRO A 103 4.48 24.03 9.42
CA PRO A 103 5.36 24.02 8.22
C PRO A 103 6.71 23.39 8.53
N LYS A 104 7.20 23.49 9.76
CA LYS A 104 8.46 22.93 10.25
C LYS A 104 8.26 22.22 11.57
N PRO A 105 7.60 21.03 11.57
CA PRO A 105 7.46 20.25 12.80
C PRO A 105 8.80 19.66 13.23
N PRO A 106 8.92 19.23 14.50
CA PRO A 106 10.11 18.50 14.97
C PRO A 106 10.41 17.30 14.06
N PRO A 107 11.69 16.96 13.83
CA PRO A 107 12.08 15.93 12.86
C PRO A 107 11.39 14.56 13.05
N THR A 108 11.22 14.11 14.31
CA THR A 108 10.52 12.84 14.62
C THR A 108 9.03 12.90 14.28
N ALA A 109 8.34 14.00 14.62
CA ALA A 109 6.93 14.19 14.26
C ALA A 109 6.76 14.29 12.73
N ARG A 110 7.71 14.91 12.05
CA ARG A 110 7.72 15.03 10.59
C ARG A 110 7.88 13.67 9.90
N LEU A 111 8.78 12.81 10.39
CA LEU A 111 8.92 11.45 9.89
C LEU A 111 7.63 10.64 10.10
N LEU A 112 7.01 10.69 11.29
CA LEU A 112 5.76 9.96 11.54
C LEU A 112 4.60 10.48 10.70
N ARG A 113 4.52 11.81 10.46
CA ARG A 113 3.54 12.38 9.53
C ARG A 113 3.74 11.84 8.11
N ALA A 114 4.98 11.71 7.66
CA ALA A 114 5.30 11.10 6.36
C ALA A 114 4.88 9.62 6.30
N VAL A 115 5.10 8.85 7.37
CA VAL A 115 4.67 7.45 7.45
C VAL A 115 3.14 7.32 7.41
N ILE A 116 2.42 8.18 8.11
CA ILE A 116 0.95 8.20 8.06
C ILE A 116 0.48 8.55 6.64
N ARG A 117 1.02 9.60 6.01
CA ARG A 117 0.71 9.98 4.63
C ARG A 117 1.02 8.88 3.62
N GLN A 118 2.14 8.18 3.77
CA GLN A 118 2.47 6.99 2.97
C GLN A 118 1.37 5.93 3.08
N SER A 119 0.91 5.64 4.31
CA SER A 119 -0.15 4.65 4.55
C SER A 119 -1.52 5.08 4.02
N GLN A 120 -1.73 6.39 3.81
CA GLN A 120 -2.91 6.99 3.18
C GLN A 120 -2.74 7.20 1.66
N HIS A 121 -1.64 6.72 1.08
CA HIS A 121 -1.25 6.90 -0.33
C HIS A 121 -1.03 8.36 -0.76
N GLU A 122 -0.82 9.26 0.19
CA GLU A 122 -0.43 10.66 -0.05
C GLU A 122 1.08 10.78 -0.27
N PHE A 123 1.60 10.05 -1.25
CA PHE A 123 3.05 9.89 -1.46
C PHE A 123 3.81 11.19 -1.69
N ASN A 124 3.23 12.14 -2.44
CA ASN A 124 3.87 13.45 -2.65
C ASN A 124 3.97 14.24 -1.34
N GLY A 125 2.95 14.18 -0.49
CA GLY A 125 2.97 14.76 0.84
C GLY A 125 4.00 14.09 1.76
N ALA A 126 4.15 12.77 1.67
CA ALA A 126 5.17 12.02 2.40
C ALA A 126 6.58 12.46 1.97
N LEU A 127 6.86 12.55 0.67
CA LEU A 127 8.16 13.01 0.15
C LEU A 127 8.46 14.45 0.55
N ALA A 128 7.47 15.35 0.54
CA ALA A 128 7.62 16.72 0.99
C ALA A 128 8.03 16.83 2.47
N ASP A 129 7.67 15.83 3.28
CA ASP A 129 8.13 15.73 4.66
C ASP A 129 9.52 15.08 4.79
N LEU A 130 9.83 14.08 3.97
CA LEU A 130 11.08 13.32 4.07
C LEU A 130 12.29 14.06 3.48
N ASP A 131 12.15 14.68 2.31
CA ASP A 131 13.26 15.29 1.58
C ASP A 131 14.02 16.33 2.42
N PRO A 132 13.36 17.27 3.12
CA PRO A 132 14.06 18.24 3.94
C PRO A 132 14.82 17.63 5.13
N LEU A 133 14.36 16.48 5.65
CA LEU A 133 15.07 15.79 6.76
C LEU A 133 16.42 15.20 6.31
N LEU A 134 16.56 14.88 5.02
CA LEU A 134 17.82 14.36 4.47
C LEU A 134 18.87 15.45 4.27
N ILE A 135 18.46 16.67 3.97
CA ILE A 135 19.38 17.80 3.70
C ILE A 135 19.66 18.63 4.96
N ASP A 136 18.81 18.61 5.97
CA ASP A 136 19.01 19.34 7.22
C ASP A 136 20.16 18.70 8.04
N PRO A 137 21.28 19.41 8.24
CA PRO A 137 22.42 18.87 8.97
C PRO A 137 22.12 18.58 10.44
N THR A 138 21.08 19.18 11.00
CA THR A 138 20.66 18.98 12.41
C THR A 138 19.84 17.71 12.60
N THR A 139 19.38 17.05 11.53
CA THR A 139 18.67 15.77 11.64
C THR A 139 19.62 14.70 12.17
N PRO A 140 19.29 14.02 13.30
CA PRO A 140 20.14 12.97 13.86
C PRO A 140 20.40 11.83 12.85
N LEU A 141 21.61 11.27 12.87
CA LEU A 141 22.01 10.25 11.89
C LEU A 141 21.09 9.04 11.89
N ALA A 142 20.66 8.55 13.06
CA ALA A 142 19.72 7.42 13.18
C ALA A 142 18.35 7.74 12.57
N LEU A 143 17.84 8.95 12.78
CA LEU A 143 16.58 9.38 12.17
C LEU A 143 16.72 9.50 10.65
N ARG A 144 17.85 10.03 10.17
CA ARG A 144 18.15 10.14 8.74
C ARG A 144 18.21 8.78 8.04
N ALA A 145 18.70 7.74 8.71
CA ALA A 145 18.67 6.38 8.18
C ALA A 145 17.23 5.86 8.00
N GLN A 146 16.34 6.12 8.97
CA GLN A 146 14.92 5.78 8.85
C GLN A 146 14.25 6.55 7.72
N VAL A 147 14.59 7.84 7.56
CA VAL A 147 14.09 8.68 6.47
C VAL A 147 14.52 8.15 5.10
N GLU A 148 15.80 7.74 4.93
CA GLU A 148 16.27 7.13 3.67
C GLU A 148 15.47 5.89 3.32
N LEU A 149 15.24 4.98 4.27
CA LEU A 149 14.48 3.75 4.03
C LEU A 149 13.02 4.06 3.68
N THR A 150 12.36 4.93 4.46
CA THR A 150 10.95 5.32 4.21
C THR A 150 10.81 5.99 2.85
N ARG A 151 11.73 6.89 2.51
CA ARG A 151 11.74 7.58 1.19
C ARG A 151 11.92 6.58 0.05
N ALA A 152 12.86 5.63 0.19
CA ALA A 152 13.08 4.60 -0.82
C ALA A 152 11.82 3.76 -1.05
N ALA A 153 11.11 3.36 0.02
CA ALA A 153 9.85 2.64 -0.09
C ALA A 153 8.76 3.46 -0.81
N VAL A 154 8.60 4.75 -0.49
CA VAL A 154 7.64 5.64 -1.17
C VAL A 154 7.98 5.77 -2.66
N LEU A 155 9.25 5.98 -2.99
CA LEU A 155 9.70 6.09 -4.38
C LEU A 155 9.53 4.79 -5.16
N GLN A 156 9.74 3.64 -4.52
CA GLN A 156 9.54 2.32 -5.11
C GLN A 156 8.08 2.12 -5.50
N VAL A 157 7.14 2.40 -4.59
CA VAL A 157 5.69 2.32 -4.85
C VAL A 157 5.26 3.28 -5.96
N GLN A 158 5.86 4.47 -6.05
CA GLN A 158 5.60 5.41 -7.15
C GLN A 158 6.25 4.99 -8.49
N GLY A 159 7.05 3.91 -8.52
CA GLY A 159 7.76 3.48 -9.72
C GLY A 159 9.05 4.25 -10.01
N ARG A 160 9.52 5.11 -9.10
CA ARG A 160 10.77 5.89 -9.20
C ARG A 160 11.97 5.07 -8.75
N TRP A 161 12.16 3.91 -9.36
CA TRP A 161 13.08 2.88 -8.87
C TRP A 161 14.56 3.28 -8.91
N ARG A 162 14.97 4.16 -9.83
CA ARG A 162 16.33 4.70 -9.85
C ARG A 162 16.62 5.49 -8.57
N GLU A 163 15.74 6.42 -8.22
CA GLU A 163 15.90 7.26 -7.04
C GLU A 163 15.77 6.46 -5.74
N ALA A 164 14.87 5.46 -5.71
CA ALA A 164 14.79 4.50 -4.60
C ALA A 164 16.12 3.78 -4.43
N GLY A 165 16.72 3.26 -5.51
CA GLY A 165 18.00 2.56 -5.50
C GLY A 165 19.17 3.40 -4.99
N GLU A 166 19.20 4.68 -5.35
CA GLU A 166 20.20 5.62 -4.81
C GLU A 166 20.07 5.76 -3.28
N GLY A 167 18.84 5.80 -2.75
CA GLY A 167 18.57 5.82 -1.32
C GLY A 167 19.02 4.53 -0.62
N CYS A 168 18.67 3.37 -1.19
CA CYS A 168 19.09 2.06 -0.66
C CYS A 168 20.60 1.93 -0.62
N GLN A 169 21.32 2.36 -1.68
CA GLN A 169 22.78 2.33 -1.75
C GLN A 169 23.41 3.27 -0.72
N ARG A 170 22.86 4.49 -0.53
CA ARG A 170 23.35 5.39 0.53
C ARG A 170 23.19 4.76 1.91
N LEU A 171 22.04 4.10 2.17
CA LEU A 171 21.79 3.42 3.45
C LEU A 171 22.73 2.25 3.68
N ALA A 172 23.07 1.48 2.65
CA ALA A 172 24.05 0.40 2.69
C ALA A 172 25.50 0.90 2.79
N GLY A 173 25.76 2.17 2.49
CA GLY A 173 27.10 2.75 2.40
C GLY A 173 27.73 3.14 3.73
N PRO A 174 28.99 3.62 3.68
CA PRO A 174 29.77 3.92 4.87
C PRO A 174 29.23 5.06 5.72
N ARG A 175 28.40 5.93 5.17
CA ARG A 175 27.77 7.06 5.89
C ARG A 175 27.07 6.63 7.18
N TYR A 176 26.44 5.45 7.16
CA TYR A 176 25.66 4.92 8.29
C TYR A 176 26.38 3.84 9.08
N ALA A 177 27.67 3.57 8.79
CA ALA A 177 28.45 2.55 9.47
C ALA A 177 28.55 2.78 10.99
N ALA A 178 28.59 4.05 11.43
CA ALA A 178 28.62 4.40 12.85
C ALA A 178 27.36 3.97 13.63
N LEU A 179 26.24 3.67 12.96
CA LEU A 179 25.02 3.14 13.56
C LEU A 179 25.05 1.61 13.73
N GLY A 180 26.11 0.97 13.29
CA GLY A 180 26.29 -0.48 13.31
C GLY A 180 25.80 -1.16 12.02
N ALA A 181 26.33 -2.37 11.78
CA ALA A 181 26.07 -3.14 10.57
C ALA A 181 24.56 -3.42 10.32
N GLY A 182 23.77 -3.54 11.39
CA GLY A 182 22.33 -3.80 11.29
C GLY A 182 21.59 -2.79 10.42
N VAL A 183 21.95 -1.50 10.47
CA VAL A 183 21.32 -0.45 9.65
C VAL A 183 21.65 -0.63 8.17
N GLN A 184 22.89 -0.97 7.85
CA GLN A 184 23.34 -1.19 6.47
C GLN A 184 22.65 -2.39 5.82
N LEU A 185 22.27 -3.42 6.60
CA LEU A 185 21.56 -4.59 6.11
C LEU A 185 20.19 -4.22 5.50
N TYR A 186 19.47 -3.24 6.06
CA TYR A 186 18.22 -2.74 5.45
C TYR A 186 18.46 -2.14 4.06
N GLY A 187 19.55 -1.40 3.88
CA GLY A 187 19.95 -0.85 2.59
C GLY A 187 20.27 -1.94 1.56
N LEU A 188 20.93 -3.02 2.01
CA LEU A 188 21.25 -4.17 1.16
C LEU A 188 19.99 -4.95 0.75
N VAL A 189 19.04 -5.19 1.67
CA VAL A 189 17.77 -5.84 1.34
C VAL A 189 16.97 -5.00 0.33
N CYS A 190 16.88 -3.69 0.56
CA CYS A 190 16.24 -2.75 -0.37
C CYS A 190 16.89 -2.81 -1.78
N THR A 191 18.21 -2.89 -1.85
CA THR A 191 18.93 -3.02 -3.13
C THR A 191 18.64 -4.35 -3.81
N ALA A 192 18.57 -5.44 -3.04
CA ALA A 192 18.27 -6.78 -3.55
C ALA A 192 16.82 -6.87 -4.08
N GLU A 193 15.86 -6.24 -3.39
CA GLU A 193 14.46 -6.17 -3.82
C GLU A 193 14.32 -5.43 -5.15
N LEU A 194 14.93 -4.25 -5.29
CA LEU A 194 14.94 -3.51 -6.57
C LEU A 194 15.63 -4.30 -7.69
N ALA A 195 16.72 -5.01 -7.40
CA ALA A 195 17.37 -5.90 -8.38
C ALA A 195 16.42 -7.03 -8.81
N SER A 196 15.68 -7.63 -7.87
CA SER A 196 14.67 -8.65 -8.14
C SER A 196 13.54 -8.13 -9.03
N LEU A 197 13.01 -6.93 -8.75
CA LEU A 197 11.96 -6.27 -9.54
C LEU A 197 12.42 -6.03 -10.98
N GLN A 198 13.67 -5.62 -11.18
CA GLN A 198 14.26 -5.31 -12.48
C GLN A 198 14.77 -6.55 -13.26
N GLY A 199 14.49 -7.76 -12.76
CA GLY A 199 14.91 -9.00 -13.41
C GLY A 199 16.42 -9.27 -13.33
N ARG A 200 17.17 -8.56 -12.49
CA ARG A 200 18.58 -8.85 -12.18
C ARG A 200 18.66 -10.00 -11.17
N THR A 201 18.13 -11.14 -11.60
CA THR A 201 17.82 -12.30 -10.77
C THR A 201 19.01 -12.85 -10.02
N GLU A 202 20.15 -13.08 -10.71
CA GLU A 202 21.34 -13.66 -10.09
C GLU A 202 21.93 -12.72 -9.04
N GLN A 203 21.97 -11.42 -9.32
CA GLN A 203 22.42 -10.43 -8.35
C GLN A 203 21.52 -10.38 -7.11
N ALA A 204 20.20 -10.37 -7.32
CA ALA A 204 19.23 -10.37 -6.22
C ALA A 204 19.35 -11.65 -5.38
N LYS A 205 19.41 -12.81 -6.03
CA LYS A 205 19.51 -14.11 -5.37
C LYS A 205 20.77 -14.23 -4.53
N LEU A 206 21.93 -13.92 -5.10
CA LEU A 206 23.22 -13.99 -4.39
C LEU A 206 23.19 -13.12 -3.12
N LEU A 207 22.70 -11.88 -3.24
CA LEU A 207 22.63 -10.94 -2.12
C LEU A 207 21.64 -11.40 -1.05
N LEU A 208 20.44 -11.88 -1.46
CA LEU A 208 19.42 -12.37 -0.53
C LEU A 208 19.86 -13.65 0.19
N ASP A 209 20.56 -14.57 -0.48
CA ASP A 209 21.07 -15.80 0.16
C ASP A 209 22.14 -15.45 1.20
N GLN A 210 23.00 -14.49 0.90
CA GLN A 210 24.01 -13.98 1.82
C GLN A 210 23.38 -13.30 3.04
N LEU A 211 22.36 -12.47 2.82
CA LEU A 211 21.60 -11.79 3.89
C LEU A 211 20.78 -12.77 4.74
N ALA A 212 20.20 -13.81 4.14
CA ALA A 212 19.45 -14.84 4.85
C ALA A 212 20.33 -15.62 5.85
N SER A 213 21.64 -15.72 5.58
CA SER A 213 22.61 -16.34 6.47
C SER A 213 23.10 -15.40 7.59
N THR A 214 22.65 -14.13 7.61
CA THR A 214 23.03 -13.12 8.58
C THR A 214 21.95 -12.95 9.64
N PRO A 215 22.13 -13.42 10.91
CA PRO A 215 21.05 -13.45 11.91
C PRO A 215 20.47 -12.07 12.24
N THR A 216 21.27 -11.00 12.14
CA THR A 216 20.86 -9.62 12.42
C THR A 216 20.15 -8.92 11.25
N ALA A 217 20.09 -9.59 10.09
CA ALA A 217 19.36 -9.06 8.94
C ALA A 217 17.83 -9.18 9.13
N PRO A 218 17.01 -8.35 8.48
CA PRO A 218 15.54 -8.38 8.60
C PRO A 218 14.95 -9.60 7.89
N GLN A 219 14.94 -10.74 8.58
CA GLN A 219 14.63 -12.07 8.02
C GLN A 219 13.25 -12.17 7.42
N ALA A 220 12.24 -11.54 8.03
CA ALA A 220 10.88 -11.52 7.49
C ALA A 220 10.81 -10.85 6.11
N TRP A 221 11.42 -9.66 5.99
CA TRP A 221 11.49 -8.96 4.70
C TRP A 221 12.28 -9.75 3.64
N ILE A 222 13.44 -10.30 4.01
CA ILE A 222 14.25 -11.14 3.11
C ILE A 222 13.42 -12.33 2.59
N SER A 223 12.72 -13.04 3.47
CA SER A 223 11.88 -14.19 3.11
C SER A 223 10.78 -13.80 2.14
N LEU A 224 10.13 -12.67 2.36
CA LEU A 224 9.08 -12.15 1.48
C LEU A 224 9.62 -11.77 0.10
N VAL A 225 10.72 -11.01 0.03
CA VAL A 225 11.36 -10.62 -1.24
C VAL A 225 11.80 -11.86 -2.05
N ARG A 226 12.29 -12.91 -1.39
CA ARG A 226 12.62 -14.19 -2.04
C ARG A 226 11.39 -14.87 -2.63
N ALA A 227 10.28 -14.90 -1.87
CA ALA A 227 9.04 -15.52 -2.30
C ALA A 227 8.43 -14.78 -3.52
N GLU A 228 8.28 -13.48 -3.42
CA GLU A 228 7.77 -12.63 -4.51
C GLU A 228 8.69 -12.67 -5.75
N GLY A 229 10.01 -12.70 -5.53
CA GLY A 229 10.97 -12.85 -6.62
C GLY A 229 10.83 -14.19 -7.33
N ALA A 230 10.59 -15.28 -6.61
CA ALA A 230 10.33 -16.60 -7.18
C ALA A 230 9.00 -16.61 -7.97
N GLU A 231 7.95 -16.02 -7.41
CA GLU A 231 6.65 -15.90 -8.10
C GLU A 231 6.79 -15.13 -9.43
N ARG A 232 7.47 -13.97 -9.41
CA ARG A 232 7.69 -13.17 -10.64
C ARG A 232 8.41 -13.95 -11.74
N ARG A 233 9.24 -14.93 -11.38
CA ARG A 233 9.94 -15.80 -12.34
C ARG A 233 9.16 -17.05 -12.72
N GLY A 234 8.03 -17.33 -12.09
CA GLY A 234 7.32 -18.60 -12.25
C GLY A 234 8.06 -19.78 -11.63
N ASP A 235 8.91 -19.54 -10.63
CA ASP A 235 9.70 -20.58 -9.95
C ASP A 235 8.78 -21.46 -9.09
N PRO A 236 8.80 -22.80 -9.25
CA PRO A 236 7.97 -23.71 -8.47
C PRO A 236 8.25 -23.64 -6.94
N ALA A 237 9.41 -23.14 -6.54
CA ALA A 237 9.75 -22.94 -5.13
C ALA A 237 8.95 -21.82 -4.45
N ALA A 238 8.25 -20.95 -5.21
CA ALA A 238 7.54 -19.79 -4.68
C ALA A 238 6.61 -20.15 -3.50
N GLY A 239 5.83 -21.24 -3.63
CA GLY A 239 4.91 -21.65 -2.57
C GLY A 239 5.59 -22.04 -1.25
N ALA A 240 6.75 -22.68 -1.30
CA ALA A 240 7.52 -22.99 -0.11
C ALA A 240 8.07 -21.71 0.54
N LEU A 241 8.54 -20.77 -0.29
CA LEU A 241 9.08 -19.49 0.15
C LEU A 241 8.00 -18.59 0.77
N PHE A 242 6.78 -18.56 0.21
CA PHE A 242 5.66 -17.82 0.82
C PHE A 242 5.28 -18.38 2.19
N ARG A 243 5.20 -19.72 2.34
CA ARG A 243 4.99 -20.32 3.67
C ARG A 243 6.08 -19.93 4.66
N GLN A 244 7.34 -19.88 4.23
CA GLN A 244 8.46 -19.45 5.06
C GLN A 244 8.34 -17.97 5.44
N ALA A 245 7.97 -17.10 4.50
CA ALA A 245 7.75 -15.67 4.77
C ALA A 245 6.64 -15.45 5.80
N ARG A 246 5.49 -16.13 5.64
CA ARG A 246 4.39 -16.08 6.60
C ARG A 246 4.79 -16.61 7.98
N ALA A 247 5.60 -17.66 8.03
CA ALA A 247 6.07 -18.20 9.31
C ALA A 247 7.04 -17.24 10.03
N ALA A 248 7.75 -16.37 9.29
CA ALA A 248 8.68 -15.41 9.86
C ALA A 248 8.00 -14.21 10.53
N GLU A 249 6.88 -13.70 9.99
CA GLU A 249 6.17 -12.55 10.56
C GLU A 249 4.66 -12.77 10.64
N GLY A 250 4.03 -13.40 9.65
CA GLY A 250 2.61 -13.73 9.63
C GLY A 250 1.67 -12.52 9.65
N ASP A 251 2.14 -11.38 9.18
CA ASP A 251 1.38 -10.14 9.08
C ASP A 251 0.34 -10.18 7.94
N ILE A 252 -0.44 -9.11 7.80
CA ILE A 252 -1.45 -8.98 6.76
C ILE A 252 -0.82 -9.11 5.37
N TYR A 253 0.34 -8.49 5.16
CA TYR A 253 0.96 -8.43 3.84
C TYR A 253 1.48 -9.80 3.40
N SER A 254 2.22 -10.51 4.26
CA SER A 254 2.75 -11.84 3.96
C SER A 254 1.65 -12.88 3.72
N ARG A 255 0.54 -12.79 4.49
CA ARG A 255 -0.65 -13.63 4.28
C ARG A 255 -1.37 -13.32 2.96
N ALA A 256 -1.54 -12.04 2.66
CA ALA A 256 -2.14 -11.60 1.40
C ALA A 256 -1.32 -12.07 0.19
N ALA A 257 0.01 -11.97 0.27
CA ALA A 257 0.91 -12.40 -0.80
C ALA A 257 0.86 -13.93 -1.01
N GLU A 258 0.89 -14.74 0.08
CA GLU A 258 0.73 -16.19 -0.03
C GLU A 258 -0.65 -16.56 -0.60
N ALA A 259 -1.72 -15.89 -0.14
CA ALA A 259 -3.08 -16.13 -0.63
C ALA A 259 -3.20 -15.77 -2.13
N ASP A 260 -2.60 -14.67 -2.58
CA ASP A 260 -2.59 -14.30 -4.00
C ASP A 260 -1.87 -15.33 -4.87
N TRP A 261 -0.74 -15.86 -4.41
CA TRP A 261 -0.05 -16.95 -5.09
C TRP A 261 -0.91 -18.21 -5.17
N LEU A 262 -1.57 -18.61 -4.06
CA LEU A 262 -2.47 -19.76 -4.00
C LEU A 262 -3.69 -19.59 -4.92
N VAL A 263 -4.29 -18.40 -4.94
CA VAL A 263 -5.38 -18.03 -5.86
C VAL A 263 -4.92 -18.15 -7.31
N GLY A 264 -3.74 -17.64 -7.64
CA GLY A 264 -3.15 -17.76 -8.97
C GLY A 264 -2.92 -19.20 -9.39
N ALA A 265 -2.59 -20.08 -8.45
CA ALA A 265 -2.44 -21.52 -8.64
C ALA A 265 -3.79 -22.29 -8.59
N LYS A 266 -4.93 -21.61 -8.43
CA LYS A 266 -6.28 -22.20 -8.24
C LYS A 266 -6.40 -23.11 -7.03
N ARG A 267 -5.55 -22.92 -6.02
CA ARG A 267 -5.56 -23.62 -4.75
C ARG A 267 -6.48 -22.92 -3.76
N TRP A 268 -7.77 -22.87 -4.10
CA TRP A 268 -8.78 -22.05 -3.44
C TRP A 268 -8.93 -22.34 -1.96
N THR A 269 -9.01 -23.61 -1.58
CA THR A 269 -9.16 -24.04 -0.18
C THR A 269 -7.93 -23.64 0.65
N ASP A 270 -6.74 -23.89 0.11
CA ASP A 270 -5.49 -23.53 0.79
C ASP A 270 -5.38 -22.02 1.00
N ALA A 271 -5.83 -21.22 0.01
CA ALA A 271 -5.88 -19.77 0.14
C ALA A 271 -6.83 -19.33 1.26
N ALA A 272 -8.02 -19.92 1.33
CA ALA A 272 -8.96 -19.64 2.41
C ALA A 272 -8.39 -20.02 3.78
N ASP A 273 -7.72 -21.18 3.91
CA ASP A 273 -7.11 -21.63 5.17
C ASP A 273 -6.04 -20.66 5.68
N VAL A 274 -5.16 -20.16 4.78
CA VAL A 274 -4.14 -19.16 5.13
C VAL A 274 -4.76 -17.88 5.67
N LEU A 275 -5.88 -17.44 5.09
CA LEU A 275 -6.56 -16.21 5.48
C LEU A 275 -7.33 -16.37 6.80
N LEU A 276 -8.02 -17.49 6.97
CA LEU A 276 -8.75 -17.83 8.20
C LEU A 276 -7.84 -18.11 9.39
N ASP A 277 -6.60 -18.52 9.15
CA ASP A 277 -5.59 -18.65 10.20
C ASP A 277 -5.17 -17.30 10.84
N TYR A 278 -5.47 -16.18 10.20
CA TYR A 278 -5.29 -14.84 10.77
C TYR A 278 -6.29 -14.58 11.91
N ASP A 279 -7.57 -14.89 11.68
CA ASP A 279 -8.63 -14.82 12.70
C ASP A 279 -9.69 -15.90 12.41
N ARG A 280 -9.76 -16.92 13.27
CA ARG A 280 -10.72 -18.01 13.14
C ARG A 280 -12.19 -17.59 13.31
N GLN A 281 -12.44 -16.42 13.91
CA GLN A 281 -13.80 -15.88 13.98
C GLN A 281 -14.35 -15.53 12.60
N ALA A 282 -13.47 -15.24 11.63
CA ALA A 282 -13.86 -14.93 10.27
C ALA A 282 -14.61 -16.07 9.55
N GLU A 283 -14.50 -17.31 10.04
CA GLU A 283 -15.34 -18.42 9.57
C GLU A 283 -16.83 -18.20 9.81
N LYS A 284 -17.17 -17.43 10.85
CA LYS A 284 -18.55 -17.14 11.28
C LYS A 284 -18.94 -15.68 11.01
N ASP A 285 -17.98 -14.77 11.09
CA ASP A 285 -18.20 -13.33 10.95
C ASP A 285 -17.03 -12.69 10.20
N THR A 286 -17.23 -12.43 8.93
CA THR A 286 -16.23 -11.82 8.03
C THR A 286 -15.80 -10.42 8.47
N ALA A 287 -16.58 -9.74 9.32
CA ALA A 287 -16.24 -8.46 9.91
C ALA A 287 -14.92 -8.50 10.73
N ALA A 288 -14.46 -9.69 11.13
CA ALA A 288 -13.18 -9.86 11.82
C ALA A 288 -11.95 -9.59 10.91
N LEU A 289 -12.09 -9.73 9.58
CA LEU A 289 -10.98 -9.56 8.65
C LEU A 289 -10.84 -8.11 8.14
N PRO A 290 -9.60 -7.62 7.98
CA PRO A 290 -9.33 -6.39 7.22
C PRO A 290 -9.62 -6.60 5.73
N ASP A 291 -9.98 -5.50 5.04
CA ASP A 291 -10.39 -5.53 3.63
C ASP A 291 -9.43 -6.27 2.69
N PRO A 292 -8.09 -6.12 2.79
CA PRO A 292 -7.17 -6.85 1.93
C PRO A 292 -7.29 -8.37 2.07
N LEU A 293 -7.52 -8.88 3.29
CA LEU A 293 -7.68 -10.31 3.53
C LEU A 293 -9.10 -10.79 3.16
N LEU A 294 -10.13 -9.99 3.47
CA LEU A 294 -11.51 -10.31 3.12
C LEU A 294 -11.72 -10.42 1.61
N LEU A 295 -11.11 -9.51 0.82
CA LEU A 295 -11.17 -9.59 -0.65
C LEU A 295 -10.63 -10.92 -1.17
N ARG A 296 -9.47 -11.34 -0.66
CA ARG A 296 -8.84 -12.60 -1.08
C ARG A 296 -9.63 -13.81 -0.62
N LEU A 297 -10.24 -13.74 0.57
CA LEU A 297 -11.13 -14.79 1.07
C LEU A 297 -12.39 -14.92 0.21
N ALA A 298 -13.01 -13.80 -0.18
CA ALA A 298 -14.15 -13.80 -1.10
C ALA A 298 -13.77 -14.44 -2.45
N ILE A 299 -12.62 -14.09 -3.02
CA ILE A 299 -12.10 -14.70 -4.26
C ILE A 299 -11.88 -16.20 -4.09
N ALA A 300 -11.25 -16.62 -2.99
CA ALA A 300 -10.97 -18.03 -2.69
C ALA A 300 -12.26 -18.82 -2.52
N TRP A 301 -13.24 -18.31 -1.76
CA TRP A 301 -14.53 -18.97 -1.58
C TRP A 301 -15.37 -19.04 -2.87
N LEU A 302 -15.36 -18.01 -3.70
CA LEU A 302 -15.99 -18.05 -5.03
C LEU A 302 -15.35 -19.13 -5.91
N GLY A 303 -14.02 -19.20 -5.93
CA GLY A 303 -13.29 -20.22 -6.70
C GLY A 303 -13.53 -21.65 -6.20
N ALA A 304 -13.68 -21.83 -4.88
CA ALA A 304 -14.01 -23.11 -4.24
C ALA A 304 -15.51 -23.44 -4.33
N LYS A 305 -16.37 -22.54 -4.78
CA LYS A 305 -17.84 -22.65 -4.72
C LYS A 305 -18.37 -22.85 -3.29
N ASP A 306 -17.73 -22.19 -2.33
CA ASP A 306 -18.10 -22.24 -0.91
C ASP A 306 -19.40 -21.46 -0.67
N SER A 307 -20.30 -22.03 0.13
CA SER A 307 -21.60 -21.42 0.45
C SER A 307 -21.52 -20.11 1.24
N ARG A 308 -20.36 -19.81 1.84
CA ARG A 308 -20.09 -18.56 2.57
C ARG A 308 -19.73 -17.36 1.66
N ALA A 309 -19.38 -17.63 0.40
CA ALA A 309 -18.96 -16.58 -0.54
C ALA A 309 -19.97 -15.41 -0.68
N PRO A 310 -21.30 -15.65 -0.80
CA PRO A 310 -22.25 -14.53 -0.94
C PRO A 310 -22.23 -13.56 0.24
N ALA A 311 -22.08 -14.04 1.46
CA ALA A 311 -22.01 -13.19 2.66
C ALA A 311 -20.73 -12.34 2.67
N ALA A 312 -19.57 -12.92 2.33
CA ALA A 312 -18.31 -12.19 2.22
C ALA A 312 -18.35 -11.11 1.11
N VAL A 313 -18.97 -11.42 -0.02
CA VAL A 313 -19.16 -10.47 -1.13
C VAL A 313 -20.04 -9.29 -0.70
N ALA A 314 -21.15 -9.56 0.00
CA ALA A 314 -22.06 -8.53 0.49
C ALA A 314 -21.38 -7.61 1.53
N ASP A 315 -20.61 -8.18 2.47
CA ASP A 315 -19.85 -7.42 3.46
C ASP A 315 -18.80 -6.52 2.78
N LEU A 316 -18.04 -7.07 1.84
CA LEU A 316 -17.02 -6.31 1.11
C LEU A 316 -17.62 -5.17 0.27
N GLN A 317 -18.77 -5.41 -0.40
CA GLN A 317 -19.50 -4.38 -1.12
C GLN A 317 -19.90 -3.23 -0.18
N ALA A 318 -20.50 -3.56 0.97
CA ALA A 318 -20.93 -2.55 1.95
C ALA A 318 -19.75 -1.68 2.43
N ARG A 319 -18.56 -2.28 2.63
CA ARG A 319 -17.35 -1.55 3.03
C ARG A 319 -16.86 -0.61 1.92
N PHE A 320 -16.85 -1.05 0.67
CA PHE A 320 -16.47 -0.19 -0.46
C PHE A 320 -17.48 0.94 -0.71
N ASP A 321 -18.78 0.67 -0.52
CA ASP A 321 -19.80 1.70 -0.58
C ASP A 321 -19.62 2.74 0.52
N ALA A 322 -19.36 2.32 1.76
CA ALA A 322 -19.06 3.20 2.87
C ALA A 322 -17.77 4.01 2.65
N ALA A 323 -16.71 3.39 2.09
CA ALA A 323 -15.48 4.10 1.73
C ALA A 323 -15.75 5.18 0.67
N THR A 324 -16.58 4.87 -0.32
CA THR A 324 -16.99 5.84 -1.35
C THR A 324 -17.77 7.02 -0.76
N LEU A 325 -18.70 6.76 0.17
CA LEU A 325 -19.44 7.81 0.89
C LEU A 325 -18.53 8.75 1.70
N ARG A 326 -17.41 8.21 2.23
CA ARG A 326 -16.39 9.01 2.93
C ARG A 326 -15.43 9.76 2.00
N GLY A 327 -15.53 9.55 0.68
CA GLY A 327 -14.56 10.09 -0.28
C GLY A 327 -13.17 9.43 -0.18
N ASP A 328 -13.09 8.21 0.37
CA ASP A 328 -11.85 7.47 0.49
C ASP A 328 -11.44 6.88 -0.86
N THR A 329 -10.31 7.30 -1.38
CA THR A 329 -9.75 6.84 -2.65
C THR A 329 -8.57 5.89 -2.50
N SER A 330 -8.19 5.54 -1.26
CA SER A 330 -6.99 4.75 -0.96
C SER A 330 -7.09 3.27 -1.38
N HIS A 331 -8.29 2.75 -1.64
CA HIS A 331 -8.55 1.35 -1.95
C HIS A 331 -8.69 1.06 -3.46
N GLY A 332 -8.05 1.83 -4.33
CA GLY A 332 -8.20 1.69 -5.79
C GLY A 332 -7.83 0.30 -6.32
N ARG A 333 -6.76 -0.32 -5.80
CA ARG A 333 -6.34 -1.70 -6.15
C ARG A 333 -7.39 -2.72 -5.74
N GLU A 334 -7.85 -2.67 -4.50
CA GLU A 334 -8.83 -3.61 -3.96
C GLU A 334 -10.17 -3.50 -4.67
N ARG A 335 -10.62 -2.29 -4.97
CA ARG A 335 -11.86 -2.04 -5.74
C ARG A 335 -11.76 -2.56 -7.18
N ALA A 336 -10.66 -2.29 -7.86
CA ALA A 336 -10.42 -2.82 -9.21
C ALA A 336 -10.44 -4.36 -9.22
N ARG A 337 -9.80 -5.00 -8.22
CA ARG A 337 -9.84 -6.46 -8.06
C ARG A 337 -11.24 -6.96 -7.73
N PHE A 338 -11.99 -6.26 -6.90
CA PHE A 338 -13.37 -6.62 -6.59
C PHE A 338 -14.23 -6.66 -7.85
N HIS A 339 -14.16 -5.62 -8.69
CA HIS A 339 -14.89 -5.54 -9.95
C HIS A 339 -14.33 -6.46 -11.06
N LEU A 340 -13.14 -7.01 -10.89
CA LEU A 340 -12.57 -7.96 -11.83
C LEU A 340 -12.79 -9.42 -11.43
N ASP A 341 -12.63 -9.72 -10.13
CA ASP A 341 -12.50 -11.09 -9.62
C ASP A 341 -13.71 -11.55 -8.78
N VAL A 342 -14.53 -10.64 -8.23
CA VAL A 342 -15.61 -10.95 -7.28
C VAL A 342 -16.99 -10.62 -7.87
N LYS A 343 -17.19 -9.40 -8.33
CA LYS A 343 -18.44 -8.92 -8.94
C LYS A 343 -18.12 -8.33 -10.31
N PRO A 344 -18.04 -9.17 -11.36
CA PRO A 344 -17.50 -8.75 -12.65
C PRO A 344 -18.20 -7.53 -13.25
N ASP A 345 -17.46 -6.43 -13.31
CA ASP A 345 -17.76 -5.20 -14.03
C ASP A 345 -16.44 -4.69 -14.65
N PRO A 346 -16.08 -5.16 -15.86
CA PRO A 346 -14.80 -4.84 -16.47
C PRO A 346 -14.55 -3.36 -16.71
N GLN A 347 -15.61 -2.56 -16.96
CA GLN A 347 -15.45 -1.13 -17.22
C GLN A 347 -15.10 -0.39 -15.92
N THR A 348 -15.81 -0.67 -14.82
CA THR A 348 -15.48 -0.13 -13.49
C THR A 348 -14.12 -0.61 -13.02
N ALA A 349 -13.80 -1.90 -13.21
CA ALA A 349 -12.46 -2.44 -12.89
C ALA A 349 -11.34 -1.70 -13.61
N LEU A 350 -11.52 -1.39 -14.91
CA LEU A 350 -10.56 -0.63 -15.69
C LEU A 350 -10.42 0.80 -15.18
N ALA A 351 -11.52 1.49 -14.89
CA ALA A 351 -11.51 2.85 -14.38
C ALA A 351 -10.74 2.93 -13.04
N ASP A 352 -11.03 2.02 -12.11
CA ASP A 352 -10.36 1.93 -10.82
C ASP A 352 -8.85 1.59 -10.98
N ALA A 353 -8.51 0.63 -11.86
CA ALA A 353 -7.12 0.24 -12.11
C ALA A 353 -6.31 1.38 -12.75
N VAL A 354 -6.89 2.15 -13.69
CA VAL A 354 -6.25 3.33 -14.28
C VAL A 354 -6.03 4.42 -13.23
N SER A 355 -7.03 4.66 -12.37
CA SER A 355 -6.91 5.62 -11.27
C SER A 355 -5.80 5.22 -10.30
N ASN A 356 -5.77 3.96 -9.89
CA ASN A 356 -4.74 3.41 -9.00
C ASN A 356 -3.34 3.52 -9.61
N TRP A 357 -3.18 3.21 -10.91
CA TRP A 357 -1.90 3.28 -11.63
C TRP A 357 -1.25 4.68 -11.63
N ARG A 358 -2.05 5.74 -11.52
CA ARG A 358 -1.54 7.12 -11.41
C ARG A 358 -0.82 7.36 -10.09
N VAL A 359 -1.16 6.60 -9.05
CA VAL A 359 -0.67 6.77 -7.68
C VAL A 359 0.37 5.70 -7.34
N GLN A 360 0.09 4.42 -7.68
CA GLN A 360 0.93 3.27 -7.35
C GLN A 360 1.34 2.50 -8.60
N LYS A 361 2.58 2.01 -8.61
CA LYS A 361 3.17 1.28 -9.76
C LYS A 361 3.94 0.05 -9.29
N GLU A 362 3.34 -0.73 -8.41
CA GLU A 362 3.88 -2.02 -8.01
C GLU A 362 3.59 -3.12 -9.06
N PRO A 363 4.28 -4.25 -9.07
CA PRO A 363 4.01 -5.34 -10.01
C PRO A 363 2.54 -5.80 -10.02
N ALA A 364 1.90 -5.85 -8.84
CA ALA A 364 0.49 -6.19 -8.72
C ALA A 364 -0.43 -5.18 -9.43
N ASP A 365 -0.10 -3.88 -9.39
CA ASP A 365 -0.87 -2.84 -10.07
C ASP A 365 -0.71 -2.94 -11.60
N ALA A 366 0.50 -3.24 -12.06
CA ALA A 366 0.77 -3.48 -13.47
C ALA A 366 -0.05 -4.66 -14.01
N ILE A 367 -0.03 -5.78 -13.30
CA ILE A 367 -0.81 -6.98 -13.66
C ILE A 367 -2.30 -6.66 -13.65
N LEU A 368 -2.79 -5.96 -12.64
CA LEU A 368 -4.20 -5.61 -12.49
C LEU A 368 -4.69 -4.74 -13.64
N LEU A 369 -3.94 -3.68 -14.01
CA LEU A 369 -4.31 -2.81 -15.12
C LEU A 369 -4.31 -3.56 -16.46
N VAL A 370 -3.33 -4.42 -16.71
CA VAL A 370 -3.29 -5.26 -17.92
C VAL A 370 -4.49 -6.21 -17.97
N ARG A 371 -4.85 -6.85 -16.85
CA ARG A 371 -6.01 -7.75 -16.76
C ARG A 371 -7.32 -7.00 -16.98
N ALA A 372 -7.49 -5.86 -16.31
CA ALA A 372 -8.70 -5.03 -16.43
C ALA A 372 -8.89 -4.48 -17.84
N ALA A 373 -7.80 -4.01 -18.48
CA ALA A 373 -7.84 -3.52 -19.85
C ALA A 373 -8.25 -4.63 -20.86
N ARG A 374 -7.73 -5.84 -20.69
CA ARG A 374 -8.13 -6.99 -21.51
C ARG A 374 -9.59 -7.38 -21.28
N ALA A 375 -10.04 -7.45 -20.03
CA ALA A 375 -11.40 -7.79 -19.67
C ALA A 375 -12.42 -6.77 -20.20
N ALA A 376 -12.07 -5.47 -20.22
CA ALA A 376 -12.88 -4.39 -20.76
C ALA A 376 -12.86 -4.29 -22.30
N GLY A 377 -12.07 -5.14 -23.00
CA GLY A 377 -11.90 -5.04 -24.45
C GLY A 377 -11.11 -3.80 -24.90
N GLN A 378 -10.33 -3.20 -24.02
CA GLN A 378 -9.54 -1.98 -24.25
C GLN A 378 -8.05 -2.21 -23.97
N PRO A 379 -7.35 -3.11 -24.68
CA PRO A 379 -5.96 -3.47 -24.39
C PRO A 379 -5.00 -2.28 -24.41
N ASP A 380 -5.28 -1.26 -25.22
CA ASP A 380 -4.46 -0.04 -25.33
C ASP A 380 -4.45 0.78 -24.04
N ALA A 381 -5.46 0.63 -23.17
CA ALA A 381 -5.47 1.29 -21.86
C ALA A 381 -4.30 0.83 -20.95
N ALA A 382 -3.67 -0.30 -21.25
CA ALA A 382 -2.48 -0.80 -20.57
C ALA A 382 -1.15 -0.25 -21.13
N ALA A 383 -1.15 0.62 -22.17
CA ALA A 383 0.05 1.19 -22.75
C ALA A 383 0.98 1.86 -21.71
N PRO A 384 0.48 2.58 -20.67
CA PRO A 384 1.35 3.13 -19.63
C PRO A 384 2.11 2.06 -18.83
N VAL A 385 1.55 0.85 -18.66
CA VAL A 385 2.25 -0.27 -18.01
C VAL A 385 3.43 -0.72 -18.86
N TRP A 386 3.24 -0.87 -20.17
CA TRP A 386 4.30 -1.32 -21.07
C TRP A 386 5.42 -0.29 -21.20
N ALA A 387 5.09 0.99 -21.21
CA ALA A 387 6.08 2.06 -21.12
C ALA A 387 6.91 1.96 -19.83
N PHE A 388 6.25 1.75 -18.69
CA PHE A 388 6.90 1.56 -17.39
C PHE A 388 7.79 0.31 -17.35
N VAL A 389 7.32 -0.82 -17.88
CA VAL A 389 8.10 -2.05 -18.00
C VAL A 389 9.38 -1.82 -18.81
N LYS A 390 9.29 -1.08 -19.92
CA LYS A 390 10.45 -0.74 -20.76
C LYS A 390 11.42 0.20 -20.02
N GLU A 391 10.91 1.19 -19.30
CA GLU A 391 11.73 2.17 -18.58
C GLU A 391 12.45 1.58 -17.37
N THR A 392 11.74 0.78 -16.57
CA THR A 392 12.25 0.27 -15.29
C THR A 392 12.95 -1.08 -15.38
N GLY A 393 12.67 -1.83 -16.44
CA GLY A 393 13.13 -3.20 -16.59
C GLY A 393 12.34 -4.22 -15.78
N LEU A 394 11.11 -3.89 -15.32
CA LEU A 394 10.26 -4.83 -14.58
C LEU A 394 10.15 -6.17 -15.31
N LYS A 395 10.39 -7.26 -14.58
CA LYS A 395 10.24 -8.64 -15.06
C LYS A 395 9.24 -9.38 -14.18
N ASP A 396 8.13 -9.78 -14.79
CA ASP A 396 7.11 -10.59 -14.13
C ASP A 396 6.41 -11.46 -15.21
N VAL A 397 6.49 -12.77 -15.07
CA VAL A 397 5.89 -13.71 -16.03
C VAL A 397 4.38 -13.60 -16.13
N ARG A 398 3.72 -13.07 -15.09
CA ARG A 398 2.28 -12.90 -15.01
C ARG A 398 1.75 -11.77 -15.91
N LEU A 399 2.59 -10.84 -16.31
CA LEU A 399 2.21 -9.79 -17.27
C LEU A 399 1.93 -10.37 -18.65
N GLY A 400 2.57 -11.47 -19.01
CA GLY A 400 2.53 -12.03 -20.37
C GLY A 400 3.31 -11.18 -21.37
N ALA A 401 3.09 -11.45 -22.66
CA ALA A 401 3.70 -10.66 -23.72
C ALA A 401 3.02 -9.29 -23.85
N ALA A 402 3.81 -8.27 -24.19
CA ALA A 402 3.28 -6.99 -24.66
C ALA A 402 2.52 -7.22 -25.99
N PRO A 403 1.46 -6.46 -26.24
CA PRO A 403 0.72 -6.54 -27.49
C PRO A 403 1.56 -6.17 -28.70
#